data_46dd8aec0c91f7047f95fa99d1c02473
#
_entry.id   46dd8aec0c91f7047f95fa99d1c02473
#
_cell.length_a   1.000
_cell.length_b   1.000
_cell.length_c   1.000
_cell.angle_alpha   90.00
_cell.angle_beta   90.00
_cell.angle_gamma   90.00
#
_symmetry.space_group_name_H-M   'P 1'
#
loop_
_entity.id
_entity.type
_entity.pdbx_description
1 polymer ?
#
loop_
_entity_poly.entity_id
_entity_poly.type
_entity_poly.pdbx_seq_one_letter_code
_entity_poly.pdbx_strand_id
1 'polypeptide(L)'
;MLLSAGIIMVRKEEAEWKYLLLRAYRNWDFPKGIVESGETPMETAIREMKEETGISEHNFRWGEVYQETLPYNRGTKVARYYIAATSESEVRFSINPEIGKPEHHEYRWVSYDESIKLSPERLVPIIKWAQDVIKQNDS
;
A
#
# COMPACT_ATOMS: atom_id res chain seq x y z
N MET A 1 16.22 13.60 -2.28
CA MET A 1 14.87 13.05 -2.55
C MET A 1 14.55 12.00 -1.49
N LEU A 2 13.35 12.07 -0.91
CA LEU A 2 12.90 11.11 0.09
C LEU A 2 12.28 9.89 -0.59
N LEU A 3 12.67 8.70 -0.12
CA LEU A 3 12.08 7.45 -0.55
C LEU A 3 11.14 6.94 0.54
N SER A 4 9.89 6.68 0.16
CA SER A 4 8.95 5.94 0.99
C SER A 4 8.80 4.54 0.42
N ALA A 5 8.43 3.59 1.25
CA ALA A 5 8.16 2.24 0.83
C ALA A 5 6.85 1.76 1.43
N GLY A 6 6.08 1.03 0.65
CA GLY A 6 4.78 0.55 1.08
C GLY A 6 4.37 -0.73 0.41
N ILE A 7 3.20 -1.22 0.78
CA ILE A 7 2.66 -2.48 0.27
C ILE A 7 1.29 -2.26 -0.34
N ILE A 8 1.14 -2.74 -1.56
CA ILE A 8 -0.17 -2.92 -2.18
C ILE A 8 -0.70 -4.22 -1.60
N MET A 9 -1.55 -4.11 -0.58
CA MET A 9 -2.11 -5.27 0.08
C MET A 9 -3.38 -5.69 -0.64
N VAL A 10 -3.44 -6.96 -1.04
CA VAL A 10 -4.61 -7.50 -1.72
C VAL A 10 -5.16 -8.71 -0.97
N ARG A 11 -6.45 -8.91 -1.10
CA ARG A 11 -7.17 -10.01 -0.45
C ARG A 11 -8.17 -10.59 -1.43
N LYS A 12 -8.22 -11.91 -1.53
CA LYS A 12 -9.15 -12.54 -2.46
C LYS A 12 -10.52 -12.70 -1.81
N GLU A 13 -11.55 -12.15 -2.46
CA GLU A 13 -12.95 -12.28 -2.05
C GLU A 13 -13.75 -12.74 -3.27
N GLU A 14 -14.40 -13.88 -3.14
CA GLU A 14 -15.28 -14.42 -4.20
C GLU A 14 -14.61 -14.43 -5.59
N ALA A 15 -13.39 -14.95 -5.67
CA ALA A 15 -12.63 -15.04 -6.91
C ALA A 15 -12.11 -13.71 -7.44
N GLU A 16 -12.26 -12.61 -6.70
CA GLU A 16 -11.78 -11.29 -7.09
C GLU A 16 -10.75 -10.78 -6.08
N TRP A 17 -9.67 -10.18 -6.57
CA TRP A 17 -8.69 -9.54 -5.71
C TRP A 17 -9.15 -8.13 -5.35
N LYS A 18 -9.26 -7.86 -4.05
CA LYS A 18 -9.60 -6.54 -3.51
C LYS A 18 -8.33 -5.86 -3.00
N TYR A 19 -8.26 -4.56 -3.20
CA TYR A 19 -7.12 -3.73 -2.83
C TYR A 19 -7.44 -2.96 -1.55
N LEU A 20 -6.51 -2.93 -0.61
CA LEU A 20 -6.68 -2.18 0.62
C LEU A 20 -6.22 -0.74 0.42
N LEU A 21 -7.13 0.20 0.57
CA LEU A 21 -6.81 1.62 0.56
C LEU A 21 -7.13 2.24 1.92
N LEU A 22 -6.25 3.13 2.35
CA LEU A 22 -6.40 3.88 3.60
C LEU A 22 -6.61 5.35 3.26
N ARG A 23 -7.48 6.01 4.01
CA ARG A 23 -7.78 7.44 3.78
C ARG A 23 -7.26 8.30 4.92
N ALA A 24 -6.47 9.32 4.56
CA ALA A 24 -6.07 10.42 5.45
C ALA A 24 -6.63 11.70 4.84
N TYR A 25 -7.59 12.32 5.52
CA TYR A 25 -8.33 13.48 5.01
C TYR A 25 -9.03 13.13 3.70
N ARG A 26 -8.58 13.68 2.57
CA ARG A 26 -9.16 13.41 1.23
C ARG A 26 -8.33 12.42 0.42
N ASN A 27 -7.19 11.98 0.96
CA ASN A 27 -6.22 11.22 0.19
C ASN A 27 -6.32 9.73 0.51
N TRP A 28 -6.51 8.94 -0.55
CA TRP A 28 -6.44 7.48 -0.48
C TRP A 28 -5.06 7.02 -0.92
N ASP A 29 -4.47 6.10 -0.17
CA ASP A 29 -3.16 5.56 -0.48
C ASP A 29 -3.02 4.17 0.13
N PHE A 30 -1.98 3.46 -0.28
CA PHE A 30 -1.59 2.21 0.36
C PHE A 30 -0.79 2.51 1.63
N PRO A 31 -0.70 1.54 2.57
CA PRO A 31 0.18 1.71 3.73
C PRO A 31 1.61 1.95 3.26
N LYS A 32 2.25 3.01 3.74
CA LYS A 32 3.63 3.33 3.41
C LYS A 32 4.23 4.31 4.41
N GLY A 33 5.54 4.41 4.39
CA GLY A 33 6.24 5.41 5.19
C GLY A 33 7.67 5.59 4.70
N ILE A 34 8.33 6.58 5.26
CA ILE A 34 9.70 6.95 4.87
C ILE A 34 10.68 5.86 5.30
N VAL A 35 11.58 5.48 4.39
CA VAL A 35 12.65 4.53 4.70
C VAL A 35 13.59 5.19 5.69
N GLU A 36 13.74 4.55 6.85
CA GLU A 36 14.60 5.05 7.92
C GLU A 36 16.01 4.54 7.78
N SER A 37 16.94 5.25 8.42
CA SER A 37 18.34 4.85 8.43
C SER A 37 18.49 3.42 8.96
N GLY A 38 19.22 2.59 8.21
CA GLY A 38 19.45 1.20 8.59
C GLY A 38 18.37 0.23 8.11
N GLU A 39 17.28 0.73 7.53
CA GLU A 39 16.23 -0.13 6.98
C GLU A 39 16.41 -0.31 5.49
N THR A 40 16.07 -1.51 4.99
CA THR A 40 15.85 -1.69 3.56
C THR A 40 14.44 -1.21 3.23
N PRO A 41 14.15 -0.85 1.97
CA PRO A 41 12.78 -0.49 1.60
C PRO A 41 11.75 -1.57 1.92
N MET A 42 12.08 -2.84 1.74
CA MET A 42 11.17 -3.95 2.09
C MET A 42 10.87 -3.97 3.59
N GLU A 43 11.89 -3.77 4.43
CA GLU A 43 11.70 -3.71 5.87
C GLU A 43 10.78 -2.58 6.27
N THR A 44 10.96 -1.41 5.66
CA THR A 44 10.09 -0.25 5.88
C THR A 44 8.65 -0.57 5.48
N ALA A 45 8.47 -1.14 4.29
CA ALA A 45 7.15 -1.46 3.78
C ALA A 45 6.39 -2.40 4.72
N ILE A 46 7.06 -3.44 5.22
CA ILE A 46 6.44 -4.40 6.16
C ILE A 46 6.12 -3.72 7.49
N ARG A 47 7.04 -2.93 8.01
CA ARG A 47 6.85 -2.22 9.28
C ARG A 47 5.65 -1.27 9.20
N GLU A 48 5.61 -0.46 8.16
CA GLU A 48 4.53 0.52 7.97
C GLU A 48 3.16 -0.16 7.79
N MET A 49 3.14 -1.28 7.07
CA MET A 49 1.90 -2.05 6.91
C MET A 49 1.36 -2.48 8.27
N LYS A 50 2.23 -3.03 9.14
CA LYS A 50 1.82 -3.48 10.47
C LYS A 50 1.38 -2.32 11.35
N GLU A 51 2.13 -1.22 11.32
CA GLU A 51 1.81 -0.03 12.12
C GLU A 51 0.49 0.61 11.69
N GLU A 52 0.26 0.74 10.38
CA GLU A 52 -0.88 1.46 9.86
C GLU A 52 -2.15 0.62 9.75
N THR A 53 -2.04 -0.71 9.69
CA THR A 53 -3.22 -1.58 9.46
C THR A 53 -3.44 -2.63 10.54
N GLY A 54 -2.41 -2.97 11.32
CA GLY A 54 -2.47 -4.09 12.25
C GLY A 54 -2.42 -5.46 11.59
N ILE A 55 -2.34 -5.52 10.25
CA ILE A 55 -2.23 -6.78 9.54
C ILE A 55 -0.82 -7.33 9.70
N SER A 56 -0.69 -8.55 10.20
CA SER A 56 0.59 -9.22 10.37
C SER A 56 0.79 -10.38 9.41
N GLU A 57 -0.29 -11.05 9.00
CA GLU A 57 -0.20 -12.17 8.06
C GLU A 57 -0.15 -11.61 6.64
N HIS A 58 0.92 -11.94 5.92
CA HIS A 58 1.11 -11.50 4.55
C HIS A 58 1.96 -12.49 3.79
N ASN A 59 1.82 -12.46 2.47
CA ASN A 59 2.49 -13.40 1.58
C ASN A 59 2.88 -12.67 0.30
N PHE A 60 4.17 -12.69 -0.03
CA PHE A 60 4.67 -12.13 -1.30
C PHE A 60 4.56 -13.20 -2.40
N ARG A 61 3.33 -13.63 -2.67
CA ARG A 61 3.09 -14.76 -3.57
C ARG A 61 3.52 -14.52 -5.03
N TRP A 62 3.69 -13.26 -5.41
CA TRP A 62 4.17 -12.90 -6.75
C TRP A 62 5.64 -12.49 -6.75
N GLY A 63 6.34 -12.74 -5.65
CA GLY A 63 7.73 -12.38 -5.47
C GLY A 63 7.90 -11.00 -4.83
N GLU A 64 9.14 -10.59 -4.68
CA GLU A 64 9.47 -9.30 -4.07
C GLU A 64 9.64 -8.20 -5.13
N VAL A 65 8.80 -8.25 -6.14
CA VAL A 65 8.80 -7.24 -7.20
C VAL A 65 8.24 -5.91 -6.68
N TYR A 66 8.67 -4.82 -7.29
CA TYR A 66 8.19 -3.50 -6.88
C TYR A 66 8.12 -2.55 -8.07
N GLN A 67 7.40 -1.46 -7.88
CA GLN A 67 7.32 -0.37 -8.83
C GLN A 67 7.38 0.94 -8.06
N GLU A 68 8.00 1.95 -8.64
CA GLU A 68 8.11 3.27 -8.02
C GLU A 68 7.27 4.29 -8.77
N THR A 69 6.73 5.25 -8.01
CA THR A 69 6.05 6.40 -8.60
C THR A 69 7.06 7.25 -9.32
N LEU A 70 6.58 8.07 -10.25
CA LEU A 70 7.37 9.22 -10.69
C LEU A 70 7.55 10.15 -9.48
N PRO A 71 8.60 10.98 -9.47
CA PRO A 71 8.76 11.96 -8.40
C PRO A 71 7.52 12.83 -8.27
N TYR A 72 7.10 13.08 -7.04
CA TYR A 72 5.94 13.91 -6.74
C TYR A 72 6.29 14.89 -5.61
N ASN A 73 5.32 15.70 -5.20
CA ASN A 73 5.53 16.74 -4.21
C ASN A 73 6.69 17.64 -4.63
N ARG A 74 6.56 18.23 -5.84
CA ARG A 74 7.58 19.11 -6.46
C ARG A 74 8.92 18.40 -6.66
N GLY A 75 8.88 17.10 -6.94
CA GLY A 75 10.07 16.32 -7.23
C GLY A 75 10.88 15.90 -6.00
N THR A 76 10.33 16.06 -4.80
CA THR A 76 11.07 15.77 -3.56
C THR A 76 10.85 14.35 -3.03
N LYS A 77 9.83 13.65 -3.51
CA LYS A 77 9.44 12.33 -3.01
C LYS A 77 9.28 11.31 -4.12
N VAL A 78 9.62 10.05 -3.78
CA VAL A 78 9.32 8.86 -4.59
C VAL A 78 8.78 7.82 -3.63
N ALA A 79 7.80 7.04 -4.07
CA ALA A 79 7.28 5.93 -3.27
C ALA A 79 7.44 4.63 -4.04
N ARG A 80 7.98 3.62 -3.35
CA ARG A 80 8.18 2.27 -3.87
C ARG A 80 7.13 1.36 -3.26
N TYR A 81 6.43 0.58 -4.11
CA TYR A 81 5.38 -0.32 -3.65
C TYR A 81 5.67 -1.75 -4.05
N TYR A 82 5.56 -2.65 -3.06
CA TYR A 82 5.58 -4.10 -3.23
C TYR A 82 4.15 -4.62 -3.20
N ILE A 83 3.93 -5.86 -3.63
CA ILE A 83 2.60 -6.47 -3.63
C ILE A 83 2.59 -7.63 -2.65
N ALA A 84 1.61 -7.66 -1.75
CA ALA A 84 1.46 -8.79 -0.84
C ALA A 84 -0.02 -9.16 -0.71
N ALA A 85 -0.27 -10.45 -0.50
CA ALA A 85 -1.61 -10.98 -0.27
C ALA A 85 -1.81 -11.26 1.22
N THR A 86 -3.04 -11.13 1.69
CA THR A 86 -3.40 -11.49 3.06
C THR A 86 -4.77 -12.16 3.09
N SER A 87 -5.01 -12.96 4.11
CA SER A 87 -6.34 -13.51 4.40
C SER A 87 -7.09 -12.66 5.44
N GLU A 88 -6.39 -11.72 6.09
CA GLU A 88 -7.00 -10.83 7.08
C GLU A 88 -7.82 -9.75 6.40
N SER A 89 -8.97 -9.41 6.97
CA SER A 89 -9.83 -8.36 6.42
C SER A 89 -9.96 -7.16 7.34
N GLU A 90 -9.72 -7.36 8.64
CA GLU A 90 -9.89 -6.32 9.63
C GLU A 90 -8.64 -5.44 9.73
N VAL A 91 -8.85 -4.13 9.68
CA VAL A 91 -7.80 -3.14 9.81
C VAL A 91 -7.98 -2.42 11.14
N ARG A 92 -6.87 -2.29 11.88
CA ARG A 92 -6.85 -1.59 13.17
C ARG A 92 -5.83 -0.47 13.10
N PHE A 93 -6.31 0.76 13.21
CA PHE A 93 -5.44 1.91 13.18
C PHE A 93 -4.75 2.11 14.53
N SER A 94 -3.44 2.31 14.49
CA SER A 94 -2.65 2.63 15.69
C SER A 94 -2.55 4.14 15.83
N ILE A 95 -2.39 4.61 17.08
CA ILE A 95 -2.13 6.02 17.34
C ILE A 95 -0.72 6.37 16.90
N ASN A 96 -0.59 7.42 16.09
CA ASN A 96 0.71 7.97 15.73
C ASN A 96 1.14 8.91 16.86
N PRO A 97 2.23 8.61 17.59
CA PRO A 97 2.65 9.42 18.74
C PRO A 97 2.91 10.88 18.42
N GLU A 98 3.34 11.17 17.19
CA GLU A 98 3.67 12.54 16.78
C GLU A 98 2.45 13.45 16.70
N ILE A 99 1.27 12.89 16.40
CA ILE A 99 0.05 13.65 16.24
C ILE A 99 -1.03 13.30 17.26
N GLY A 100 -0.78 12.29 18.11
CA GLY A 100 -1.70 11.88 19.19
C GLY A 100 -2.98 11.21 18.72
N LYS A 101 -3.06 10.79 17.47
CA LYS A 101 -4.23 10.12 16.88
C LYS A 101 -3.76 9.24 15.71
N PRO A 102 -4.62 8.35 15.20
CA PRO A 102 -4.29 7.58 14.01
C PRO A 102 -4.05 8.51 12.82
N GLU A 103 -3.08 8.15 11.99
CA GLU A 103 -2.76 8.88 10.76
C GLU A 103 -3.89 8.76 9.74
N HIS A 104 -4.54 7.59 9.69
CA HIS A 104 -5.65 7.30 8.79
C HIS A 104 -6.93 7.12 9.60
N HIS A 105 -8.07 7.42 9.00
CA HIS A 105 -9.36 7.36 9.69
C HIS A 105 -10.42 6.52 8.97
N GLU A 106 -10.07 5.95 7.82
CA GLU A 106 -10.97 5.06 7.08
C GLU A 106 -10.15 4.09 6.27
N TYR A 107 -10.67 2.86 6.09
CA TYR A 107 -10.10 1.90 5.16
C TYR A 107 -11.20 1.28 4.33
N ARG A 108 -10.83 0.81 3.11
CA ARG A 108 -11.73 0.06 2.25
C ARG A 108 -10.96 -1.02 1.52
N TRP A 109 -11.61 -2.16 1.39
CA TRP A 109 -11.19 -3.19 0.45
C TRP A 109 -12.00 -2.97 -0.83
N VAL A 110 -11.34 -2.58 -1.90
CA VAL A 110 -12.01 -2.11 -3.11
C VAL A 110 -11.61 -2.93 -4.33
N SER A 111 -12.48 -2.92 -5.35
CA SER A 111 -12.15 -3.52 -6.63
C SER A 111 -11.03 -2.74 -7.31
N TYR A 112 -10.43 -3.35 -8.33
CA TYR A 112 -9.44 -2.66 -9.16
C TYR A 112 -10.00 -1.35 -9.72
N ASP A 113 -11.19 -1.39 -10.33
CA ASP A 113 -11.80 -0.19 -10.93
C ASP A 113 -12.02 0.91 -9.90
N GLU A 114 -12.49 0.54 -8.73
CA GLU A 114 -12.72 1.49 -7.65
C GLU A 114 -11.40 2.07 -7.13
N SER A 115 -10.35 1.25 -7.05
CA SER A 115 -9.05 1.72 -6.59
C SER A 115 -8.48 2.80 -7.53
N ILE A 116 -8.69 2.62 -8.83
CA ILE A 116 -8.25 3.62 -9.82
C ILE A 116 -9.01 4.94 -9.62
N LYS A 117 -10.32 4.86 -9.33
CA LYS A 117 -11.15 6.07 -9.16
C LYS A 117 -10.83 6.84 -7.89
N LEU A 118 -10.51 6.13 -6.81
CA LEU A 118 -10.26 6.75 -5.50
C LEU A 118 -8.85 7.32 -5.37
N SER A 119 -7.89 6.70 -6.04
CA SER A 119 -6.48 7.01 -5.83
C SER A 119 -6.04 8.25 -6.61
N PRO A 120 -5.04 8.98 -6.09
CA PRO A 120 -4.47 10.10 -6.84
C PRO A 120 -3.76 9.60 -8.09
N GLU A 121 -3.59 10.52 -9.06
CA GLU A 121 -3.01 10.19 -10.36
C GLU A 121 -1.65 9.48 -10.27
N ARG A 122 -0.81 9.86 -9.30
CA ARG A 122 0.52 9.26 -9.19
C ARG A 122 0.47 7.76 -8.89
N LEU A 123 -0.64 7.27 -8.34
CA LEU A 123 -0.81 5.84 -8.02
C LEU A 123 -1.43 5.04 -9.16
N VAL A 124 -2.04 5.68 -10.13
CA VAL A 124 -2.72 4.96 -11.22
C VAL A 124 -1.76 4.02 -11.97
N PRO A 125 -0.57 4.45 -12.40
CA PRO A 125 0.37 3.52 -13.04
C PRO A 125 0.82 2.38 -12.12
N ILE A 126 0.93 2.66 -10.83
CA ILE A 126 1.32 1.66 -9.82
C ILE A 126 0.24 0.59 -9.69
N ILE A 127 -1.01 0.99 -9.61
CA ILE A 127 -2.14 0.06 -9.49
C ILE A 127 -2.28 -0.79 -10.76
N LYS A 128 -2.10 -0.17 -11.93
CA LYS A 128 -2.14 -0.89 -13.20
C LYS A 128 -1.03 -1.94 -13.28
N TRP A 129 0.17 -1.57 -12.85
CA TRP A 129 1.29 -2.50 -12.80
C TRP A 129 0.98 -3.68 -11.88
N ALA A 130 0.44 -3.41 -10.69
CA ALA A 130 0.09 -4.46 -9.73
C ALA A 130 -0.95 -5.42 -10.32
N GLN A 131 -1.97 -4.88 -10.98
CA GLN A 131 -3.01 -5.68 -11.63
C GLN A 131 -2.39 -6.60 -12.70
N ASP A 132 -1.46 -6.09 -13.49
CA ASP A 132 -0.78 -6.87 -14.52
C ASP A 132 0.04 -8.01 -13.91
N VAL A 133 0.77 -7.73 -12.83
CA VAL A 133 1.57 -8.76 -12.13
C VAL A 133 0.65 -9.87 -11.61
N ILE A 134 -0.44 -9.48 -10.97
CA ILE A 134 -1.40 -10.43 -10.39
C ILE A 134 -2.02 -11.30 -11.49
N LYS A 135 -2.47 -10.69 -12.59
CA LYS A 135 -3.11 -11.41 -13.68
C LYS A 135 -2.17 -12.36 -14.42
N GLN A 136 -0.92 -11.95 -14.63
CA GLN A 136 0.05 -12.78 -15.34
C GLN A 136 0.42 -14.04 -14.58
N ASN A 137 0.37 -13.98 -13.26
CA ASN A 137 0.84 -15.07 -12.40
C ASN A 137 -0.29 -15.81 -11.68
N ASP A 138 -1.52 -15.37 -11.86
CA ASP A 138 -2.68 -15.89 -11.14
C ASP A 138 -3.82 -16.17 -12.13
N SER A 139 -3.60 -17.13 -12.95
CA SER A 139 -4.57 -17.53 -13.98
C SER A 139 -5.68 -18.39 -13.41
#